data_bdf18889fade7e41648c03a6869126cd
#
_entry.id   bdf18889fade7e41648c03a6869126cd
#
_cell.length_a   1.000
_cell.length_b   1.000
_cell.length_c   1.000
_cell.angle_alpha   90.00
_cell.angle_beta   90.00
_cell.angle_gamma   90.00
#
_symmetry.space_group_name_H-M   'P 1'
#
loop_
_entity.id
_entity.type
_entity.pdbx_description
1 polymer ?
#
loop_
_entity_poly.entity_id
_entity_poly.type
_entity_poly.pdbx_seq_one_letter_code
_entity_poly.pdbx_strand_id
1 'polypeptide(L)'
;MQWTQIYDPLGHWWLSTLVAALPIVVLFGMLAGFKVKPHWCAIAGASTAVAVAILFFKMPPALAAITFGYGVAFGLLKIAWIVLAAVYLYDISVETGQFEIMKESIAGITADRRLQVLLVAFCFGAFIEGAAGFGAPVAIAGAFMIGLGFKPFHAAALNLIANTAPVAWGAIGTPVHTLAAVTALPESDLNAMIGRILPFTAIIVPFWLVRTMVSWRETLEVLPAIVVVGTSFALTQFFWSNYVDSNLVDIMGGVVSIVAVLVFLRFWKPKKIWRFDYDETAPTQPPTSAEITDQDGGEWAAEQFDGFVKARRYTAGRILKAWMPFAILSLFVLFWGLPKIKLAMNQATTPAFRVVLADGKVRPGPPGWDVPYLHNAISRAAPVVAKPSPEAARYDFNWLSATGTGCFLAAIVSGLLLGLNPLQLMRIFWRTLVRMRLAMIAISFMLGLGYVTRYSGLDAVLGLAFTRTGWLYPFFGTFLGWLGVALTGSDTSANALFGSLQRITSQQLGIDPVLMCAANSAGGVMGKMVDAQSITIATAATEQVGNEGIIFRFVAWHSVALCSIVGTIVMLYAYIFRSLVPHGLTFVK
;
A
#
# COMPACT_ATOMS: atom_id res chain seq x y z
N MET A 1 20.11 7.00 31.57
CA MET A 1 18.76 7.03 32.21
C MET A 1 18.08 5.73 31.89
N GLN A 2 17.64 4.99 32.88
CA GLN A 2 16.77 3.81 32.67
C GLN A 2 15.35 4.21 33.08
N TRP A 3 14.35 3.87 32.27
CA TRP A 3 12.95 4.13 32.54
C TRP A 3 12.12 2.89 32.20
N THR A 4 11.17 2.56 33.05
CA THR A 4 10.28 1.41 32.88
C THR A 4 8.89 1.89 32.48
N GLN A 5 8.30 1.24 31.49
CA GLN A 5 6.95 1.56 31.02
C GLN A 5 5.91 1.35 32.13
N ILE A 6 4.96 2.28 32.19
CA ILE A 6 3.83 2.27 33.13
C ILE A 6 2.56 2.00 32.33
N TYR A 7 1.74 1.01 32.73
CA TYR A 7 0.55 0.62 31.98
C TYR A 7 -0.78 1.02 32.62
N ASP A 8 -0.75 1.56 33.83
CA ASP A 8 -1.90 2.19 34.47
C ASP A 8 -1.49 3.44 35.26
N PRO A 9 -1.12 4.54 34.52
CA PRO A 9 -0.62 5.75 35.15
C PRO A 9 -1.64 6.50 35.99
N LEU A 10 -2.95 6.22 35.85
CA LEU A 10 -4.04 6.91 36.55
C LEU A 10 -4.71 6.03 37.60
N GLY A 11 -4.21 4.79 37.85
CA GLY A 11 -4.78 3.86 38.82
C GLY A 11 -6.16 3.29 38.42
N HIS A 12 -6.63 3.61 37.24
CA HIS A 12 -7.88 3.13 36.66
C HIS A 12 -7.67 2.78 35.19
N TRP A 13 -7.73 1.49 34.87
CA TRP A 13 -7.44 0.98 33.55
C TRP A 13 -8.21 1.71 32.42
N TRP A 14 -9.48 2.05 32.62
CA TRP A 14 -10.32 2.71 31.63
C TRP A 14 -9.92 4.18 31.40
N LEU A 15 -9.53 4.92 32.47
CA LEU A 15 -8.99 6.27 32.36
C LEU A 15 -7.64 6.28 31.64
N SER A 16 -6.76 5.35 32.02
CA SER A 16 -5.46 5.17 31.37
C SER A 16 -5.62 4.82 29.89
N THR A 17 -6.63 4.00 29.53
CA THR A 17 -6.99 3.68 28.15
C THR A 17 -7.49 4.91 27.38
N LEU A 18 -8.37 5.73 27.98
CA LEU A 18 -8.86 6.96 27.35
C LEU A 18 -7.71 7.93 27.07
N VAL A 19 -6.80 8.11 28.03
CA VAL A 19 -5.63 8.98 27.85
C VAL A 19 -4.68 8.42 26.80
N ALA A 20 -4.44 7.10 26.77
CA ALA A 20 -3.63 6.45 25.75
C ALA A 20 -4.24 6.56 24.35
N ALA A 21 -5.56 6.67 24.25
CA ALA A 21 -6.27 6.85 22.97
C ALA A 21 -6.24 8.30 22.45
N LEU A 22 -5.91 9.31 23.28
CA LEU A 22 -5.95 10.72 22.88
C LEU A 22 -5.18 11.03 21.59
N PRO A 23 -3.96 10.52 21.33
CA PRO A 23 -3.27 10.77 20.08
C PRO A 23 -4.06 10.31 18.85
N ILE A 24 -4.72 9.15 18.97
CA ILE A 24 -5.56 8.55 17.93
C ILE A 24 -6.84 9.37 17.75
N VAL A 25 -7.50 9.75 18.85
CA VAL A 25 -8.72 10.58 18.84
C VAL A 25 -8.43 11.96 18.22
N VAL A 26 -7.30 12.60 18.56
CA VAL A 26 -6.90 13.89 17.98
C VAL A 26 -6.64 13.74 16.47
N LEU A 27 -5.87 12.73 16.07
CA LEU A 27 -5.56 12.47 14.67
C LEU A 27 -6.84 12.27 13.86
N PHE A 28 -7.73 11.39 14.32
CA PHE A 28 -8.96 11.06 13.61
C PHE A 28 -10.01 12.16 13.70
N GLY A 29 -10.14 12.83 14.85
CA GLY A 29 -11.01 13.97 15.02
C GLY A 29 -10.68 15.11 14.08
N MET A 30 -9.38 15.41 13.93
CA MET A 30 -8.93 16.43 12.97
C MET A 30 -9.17 16.01 11.52
N LEU A 31 -8.92 14.74 11.20
CA LEU A 31 -9.04 14.24 9.83
C LEU A 31 -10.51 14.11 9.39
N ALA A 32 -11.32 13.40 10.17
CA ALA A 32 -12.71 13.09 9.84
C ALA A 32 -13.69 14.20 10.27
N GLY A 33 -13.48 14.81 11.46
CA GLY A 33 -14.37 15.83 12.00
C GLY A 33 -14.12 17.19 11.37
N PHE A 34 -12.87 17.65 11.36
CA PHE A 34 -12.49 18.99 10.89
C PHE A 34 -11.96 19.02 9.45
N LYS A 35 -11.84 17.87 8.77
CA LYS A 35 -11.33 17.74 7.39
C LYS A 35 -9.96 18.39 7.18
N VAL A 36 -9.10 18.35 8.20
CA VAL A 36 -7.74 18.89 8.15
C VAL A 36 -6.85 18.03 7.27
N LYS A 37 -5.88 18.63 6.58
CA LYS A 37 -4.96 17.89 5.69
C LYS A 37 -4.14 16.84 6.47
N PRO A 38 -3.89 15.64 5.91
CA PRO A 38 -3.27 14.50 6.61
C PRO A 38 -1.94 14.80 7.32
N HIS A 39 -1.07 15.64 6.75
CA HIS A 39 0.21 15.99 7.38
C HIS A 39 0.03 16.80 8.67
N TRP A 40 -0.97 17.68 8.76
CA TRP A 40 -1.28 18.39 10.00
C TRP A 40 -1.89 17.47 11.06
N CYS A 41 -2.70 16.51 10.63
CA CYS A 41 -3.24 15.50 11.54
C CYS A 41 -2.13 14.62 12.11
N ALA A 42 -1.16 14.21 11.28
CA ALA A 42 0.01 13.45 11.70
C ALA A 42 0.87 14.23 12.71
N ILE A 43 1.11 15.53 12.44
CA ILE A 43 1.85 16.41 13.35
C ILE A 43 1.11 16.54 14.69
N ALA A 44 -0.19 16.82 14.68
CA ALA A 44 -1.00 16.98 15.87
C ALA A 44 -1.07 15.68 16.68
N GLY A 45 -1.34 14.54 16.02
CA GLY A 45 -1.36 13.23 16.67
C GLY A 45 -0.02 12.88 17.32
N ALA A 46 1.09 13.08 16.60
CA ALA A 46 2.43 12.84 17.13
C ALA A 46 2.78 13.77 18.31
N SER A 47 2.45 15.05 18.21
CA SER A 47 2.65 16.02 19.30
C SER A 47 1.83 15.63 20.54
N THR A 48 0.58 15.19 20.34
CA THR A 48 -0.27 14.68 21.41
C THR A 48 0.32 13.41 22.05
N ALA A 49 0.86 12.48 21.24
CA ALA A 49 1.50 11.27 21.76
C ALA A 49 2.72 11.62 22.64
N VAL A 50 3.57 12.54 22.19
CA VAL A 50 4.72 13.02 22.99
C VAL A 50 4.24 13.69 24.30
N ALA A 51 3.23 14.55 24.22
CA ALA A 51 2.68 15.22 25.40
C ALA A 51 2.08 14.20 26.40
N VAL A 52 1.29 13.25 25.93
CA VAL A 52 0.69 12.18 26.76
C VAL A 52 1.79 11.32 27.39
N ALA A 53 2.79 10.90 26.63
CA ALA A 53 3.92 10.12 27.13
C ALA A 53 4.65 10.83 28.27
N ILE A 54 4.90 12.14 28.16
CA ILE A 54 5.60 12.92 29.19
C ILE A 54 4.70 13.20 30.40
N LEU A 55 3.49 13.70 30.17
CA LEU A 55 2.63 14.23 31.23
C LEU A 55 1.97 13.12 32.07
N PHE A 56 1.45 12.10 31.40
CA PHE A 56 0.68 11.04 32.06
C PHE A 56 1.53 9.78 32.33
N PHE A 57 2.30 9.33 31.34
CA PHE A 57 3.13 8.13 31.46
C PHE A 57 4.48 8.38 32.13
N LYS A 58 4.80 9.66 32.43
CA LYS A 58 6.04 10.06 33.13
C LYS A 58 7.33 9.65 32.37
N MET A 59 7.23 9.53 31.05
CA MET A 59 8.41 9.30 30.21
C MET A 59 9.33 10.52 30.27
N PRO A 60 10.64 10.34 30.50
CA PRO A 60 11.56 11.49 30.48
C PRO A 60 11.50 12.25 29.14
N PRO A 61 11.40 13.58 29.17
CA PRO A 61 11.25 14.38 27.92
C PRO A 61 12.34 14.11 26.88
N ALA A 62 13.59 13.92 27.34
CA ALA A 62 14.70 13.59 26.45
C ALA A 62 14.48 12.23 25.74
N LEU A 63 14.00 11.20 26.45
CA LEU A 63 13.69 9.91 25.84
C LEU A 63 12.52 10.02 24.86
N ALA A 64 11.49 10.79 25.17
CA ALA A 64 10.36 11.03 24.28
C ALA A 64 10.81 11.73 22.98
N ALA A 65 11.63 12.78 23.09
CA ALA A 65 12.16 13.50 21.93
C ALA A 65 13.07 12.63 21.05
N ILE A 66 13.98 11.84 21.66
CA ILE A 66 14.87 10.95 20.92
C ILE A 66 14.05 9.84 20.23
N THR A 67 13.05 9.27 20.92
CA THR A 67 12.17 8.25 20.35
C THR A 67 11.38 8.80 19.15
N PHE A 68 10.82 10.00 19.28
CA PHE A 68 10.15 10.67 18.18
C PHE A 68 11.09 10.91 16.99
N GLY A 69 12.30 11.49 17.26
CA GLY A 69 13.31 11.70 16.23
C GLY A 69 13.76 10.42 15.54
N TYR A 70 13.88 9.31 16.28
CA TYR A 70 14.17 7.99 15.73
C TYR A 70 13.09 7.51 14.76
N GLY A 71 11.80 7.63 15.13
CA GLY A 71 10.68 7.29 14.27
C GLY A 71 10.61 8.17 13.01
N VAL A 72 10.81 9.48 13.16
CA VAL A 72 10.87 10.44 12.04
C VAL A 72 11.99 10.11 11.07
N ALA A 73 13.20 9.83 11.57
CA ALA A 73 14.35 9.45 10.75
C ALA A 73 14.09 8.15 9.99
N PHE A 74 13.48 7.16 10.65
CA PHE A 74 13.08 5.91 9.99
C PHE A 74 12.05 6.18 8.88
N GLY A 75 11.02 6.96 9.18
CA GLY A 75 9.98 7.33 8.22
C GLY A 75 10.52 8.06 7.00
N LEU A 76 11.41 9.03 7.21
CA LEU A 76 11.97 9.85 6.13
C LEU A 76 12.99 9.08 5.29
N LEU A 77 13.99 8.49 5.93
CA LEU A 77 15.16 7.95 5.24
C LEU A 77 14.95 6.52 4.70
N LYS A 78 13.99 5.76 5.23
CA LYS A 78 13.68 4.43 4.73
C LYS A 78 12.38 4.41 3.94
N ILE A 79 11.26 4.76 4.58
CA ILE A 79 9.94 4.60 3.96
C ILE A 79 9.67 5.67 2.90
N ALA A 80 9.82 6.96 3.24
CA ALA A 80 9.56 8.04 2.29
C ALA A 80 10.55 8.02 1.12
N TRP A 81 11.77 7.52 1.31
CA TRP A 81 12.75 7.32 0.24
C TRP A 81 12.29 6.30 -0.81
N ILE A 82 11.73 5.15 -0.38
CA ILE A 82 11.17 4.15 -1.31
C ILE A 82 10.04 4.78 -2.13
N VAL A 83 9.13 5.47 -1.46
CA VAL A 83 7.98 6.14 -2.09
C VAL A 83 8.43 7.17 -3.11
N LEU A 84 9.35 8.06 -2.73
CA LEU A 84 9.89 9.09 -3.62
C LEU A 84 10.53 8.49 -4.87
N ALA A 85 11.32 7.43 -4.71
CA ALA A 85 12.00 6.75 -5.82
C ALA A 85 11.00 6.07 -6.77
N ALA A 86 9.96 5.43 -6.22
CA ALA A 86 8.90 4.79 -7.00
C ALA A 86 8.10 5.81 -7.83
N VAL A 87 7.66 6.91 -7.19
CA VAL A 87 6.92 7.98 -7.86
C VAL A 87 7.79 8.70 -8.89
N TYR A 88 9.08 8.82 -8.65
CA TYR A 88 10.03 9.40 -9.61
C TYR A 88 10.12 8.56 -10.90
N LEU A 89 10.21 7.25 -10.82
CA LEU A 89 10.16 6.36 -11.99
C LEU A 89 8.83 6.50 -12.74
N TYR A 90 7.72 6.53 -12.01
CA TYR A 90 6.40 6.75 -12.58
C TYR A 90 6.34 8.09 -13.35
N ASP A 91 6.83 9.18 -12.76
CA ASP A 91 6.87 10.50 -13.42
C ASP A 91 7.72 10.50 -14.69
N ILE A 92 8.84 9.79 -14.71
CA ILE A 92 9.65 9.59 -15.91
C ILE A 92 8.82 8.91 -17.01
N SER A 93 8.05 7.86 -16.67
CA SER A 93 7.22 7.15 -17.64
C SER A 93 6.09 8.01 -18.19
N VAL A 94 5.53 8.90 -17.38
CA VAL A 94 4.51 9.89 -17.77
C VAL A 94 5.11 10.97 -18.68
N GLU A 95 6.21 11.59 -18.24
CA GLU A 95 6.88 12.68 -18.97
C GLU A 95 7.39 12.27 -20.36
N THR A 96 7.77 11.00 -20.50
CA THR A 96 8.24 10.44 -21.78
C THR A 96 7.11 9.87 -22.65
N GLY A 97 5.83 10.01 -22.24
CA GLY A 97 4.67 9.49 -22.94
C GLY A 97 4.54 7.96 -22.94
N GLN A 98 5.44 7.23 -22.27
CA GLN A 98 5.41 5.77 -22.26
C GLN A 98 4.19 5.25 -21.49
N PHE A 99 3.81 5.96 -20.45
CA PHE A 99 2.65 5.58 -19.64
C PHE A 99 1.34 5.62 -20.45
N GLU A 100 1.18 6.59 -21.34
CA GLU A 100 0.00 6.68 -22.22
C GLU A 100 -0.06 5.50 -23.20
N ILE A 101 1.08 5.12 -23.79
CA ILE A 101 1.17 3.95 -24.67
C ILE A 101 0.80 2.66 -23.92
N MET A 102 1.26 2.52 -22.66
CA MET A 102 0.87 1.39 -21.81
C MET A 102 -0.64 1.32 -21.60
N LYS A 103 -1.25 2.44 -21.21
CA LYS A 103 -2.69 2.57 -20.99
C LYS A 103 -3.48 2.20 -22.24
N GLU A 104 -3.17 2.80 -23.39
CA GLU A 104 -3.86 2.53 -24.65
C GLU A 104 -3.67 1.09 -25.14
N SER A 105 -2.52 0.46 -24.86
CA SER A 105 -2.28 -0.94 -25.23
C SER A 105 -3.22 -1.91 -24.50
N ILE A 106 -3.67 -1.55 -23.30
CA ILE A 106 -4.64 -2.34 -22.51
C ILE A 106 -6.08 -2.07 -22.99
N ALA A 107 -6.41 -0.82 -23.34
CA ALA A 107 -7.73 -0.43 -23.82
C ALA A 107 -8.20 -1.24 -25.03
N GLY A 108 -7.28 -1.51 -25.95
CA GLY A 108 -7.58 -2.18 -27.22
C GLY A 108 -7.82 -3.69 -27.14
N ILE A 109 -7.74 -4.31 -25.95
CA ILE A 109 -7.82 -5.77 -25.78
C ILE A 109 -9.25 -6.29 -26.02
N THR A 110 -10.27 -5.59 -25.53
CA THR A 110 -11.66 -6.04 -25.61
C THR A 110 -12.64 -4.89 -25.66
N ALA A 111 -13.78 -5.10 -26.34
CA ALA A 111 -14.90 -4.15 -26.39
C ALA A 111 -15.99 -4.44 -25.33
N ASP A 112 -15.89 -5.54 -24.58
CA ASP A 112 -16.83 -5.89 -23.52
C ASP A 112 -16.51 -5.12 -22.23
N ARG A 113 -17.45 -4.31 -21.75
CA ARG A 113 -17.27 -3.43 -20.59
C ARG A 113 -16.97 -4.20 -19.30
N ARG A 114 -17.48 -5.41 -19.16
CA ARG A 114 -17.21 -6.30 -18.00
C ARG A 114 -15.76 -6.76 -17.99
N LEU A 115 -15.19 -7.03 -19.15
CA LEU A 115 -13.78 -7.39 -19.28
C LEU A 115 -12.86 -6.17 -19.17
N GLN A 116 -13.31 -5.00 -19.63
CA GLN A 116 -12.57 -3.75 -19.47
C GLN A 116 -12.41 -3.35 -18.01
N VAL A 117 -13.45 -3.49 -17.18
CA VAL A 117 -13.34 -3.19 -15.74
C VAL A 117 -12.35 -4.13 -15.06
N LEU A 118 -12.29 -5.41 -15.43
CA LEU A 118 -11.31 -6.36 -14.89
C LEU A 118 -9.89 -6.00 -15.30
N LEU A 119 -9.68 -5.64 -16.56
CA LEU A 119 -8.35 -5.30 -17.07
C LEU A 119 -7.86 -3.94 -16.54
N VAL A 120 -8.72 -2.92 -16.56
CA VAL A 120 -8.32 -1.54 -16.24
C VAL A 120 -8.38 -1.27 -14.75
N ALA A 121 -9.54 -1.50 -14.11
CA ALA A 121 -9.68 -1.17 -12.70
C ALA A 121 -8.92 -2.17 -11.81
N PHE A 122 -8.99 -3.47 -12.10
CA PHE A 122 -8.37 -4.49 -11.26
C PHE A 122 -6.91 -4.76 -11.65
N CYS A 123 -6.63 -5.33 -12.84
CA CYS A 123 -5.27 -5.78 -13.18
C CYS A 123 -4.29 -4.60 -13.34
N PHE A 124 -4.64 -3.60 -14.14
CA PHE A 124 -3.80 -2.42 -14.35
C PHE A 124 -3.80 -1.51 -13.12
N GLY A 125 -4.93 -1.38 -12.42
CA GLY A 125 -5.00 -0.69 -11.13
C GLY A 125 -4.04 -1.29 -10.11
N ALA A 126 -4.00 -2.62 -9.98
CA ALA A 126 -3.07 -3.31 -9.09
C ALA A 126 -1.59 -3.09 -9.47
N PHE A 127 -1.29 -3.13 -10.77
CA PHE A 127 0.05 -2.81 -11.26
C PHE A 127 0.47 -1.39 -10.84
N ILE A 128 -0.41 -0.39 -11.02
CA ILE A 128 -0.12 1.00 -10.63
C ILE A 128 0.00 1.14 -9.10
N GLU A 129 -0.83 0.43 -8.32
CA GLU A 129 -0.75 0.46 -6.85
C GLU A 129 0.61 -0.07 -6.39
N GLY A 130 1.06 -1.21 -6.93
CA GLY A 130 2.38 -1.75 -6.63
C GLY A 130 3.52 -0.80 -7.01
N ALA A 131 3.40 -0.11 -8.16
CA ALA A 131 4.45 0.76 -8.69
C ALA A 131 4.50 2.14 -8.01
N ALA A 132 3.36 2.75 -7.70
CA ALA A 132 3.28 4.15 -7.25
C ALA A 132 2.47 4.35 -5.96
N GLY A 133 1.43 3.58 -5.71
CA GLY A 133 0.57 3.71 -4.54
C GLY A 133 -0.12 5.08 -4.41
N PHE A 134 -0.41 5.49 -3.18
CA PHE A 134 -0.86 6.85 -2.78
C PHE A 134 -2.05 7.43 -3.56
N GLY A 135 -2.98 6.59 -4.00
CA GLY A 135 -4.18 7.02 -4.76
C GLY A 135 -3.96 7.20 -6.26
N ALA A 136 -2.73 7.01 -6.76
CA ALA A 136 -2.45 7.03 -8.21
C ALA A 136 -3.32 6.03 -8.99
N PRO A 137 -3.52 4.76 -8.53
CA PRO A 137 -4.37 3.82 -9.23
C PRO A 137 -5.79 4.32 -9.44
N VAL A 138 -6.40 4.87 -8.38
CA VAL A 138 -7.78 5.33 -8.41
C VAL A 138 -7.95 6.51 -9.37
N ALA A 139 -6.99 7.46 -9.36
CA ALA A 139 -7.01 8.60 -10.28
C ALA A 139 -6.87 8.15 -11.74
N ILE A 140 -5.85 7.33 -12.00
CA ILE A 140 -5.46 6.96 -13.37
C ILE A 140 -6.46 5.98 -13.98
N ALA A 141 -6.79 4.89 -13.27
CA ALA A 141 -7.76 3.93 -13.76
C ALA A 141 -9.17 4.55 -13.84
N GLY A 142 -9.52 5.48 -12.93
CA GLY A 142 -10.75 6.25 -12.98
C GLY A 142 -10.85 7.10 -14.24
N ALA A 143 -9.87 7.96 -14.50
CA ALA A 143 -9.80 8.77 -15.71
C ALA A 143 -9.77 7.91 -16.98
N PHE A 144 -9.03 6.79 -16.95
CA PHE A 144 -8.98 5.86 -18.06
C PHE A 144 -10.35 5.21 -18.35
N MET A 145 -11.10 4.80 -17.31
CA MET A 145 -12.46 4.28 -17.50
C MET A 145 -13.42 5.32 -18.05
N ILE A 146 -13.30 6.60 -17.66
CA ILE A 146 -14.05 7.69 -18.30
C ILE A 146 -13.74 7.75 -19.78
N GLY A 147 -12.45 7.76 -20.16
CA GLY A 147 -12.02 7.73 -21.55
C GLY A 147 -12.50 6.51 -22.36
N LEU A 148 -12.81 5.40 -21.69
CA LEU A 148 -13.47 4.23 -22.27
C LEU A 148 -15.00 4.34 -22.33
N GLY A 149 -15.61 5.41 -21.82
CA GLY A 149 -17.05 5.65 -21.87
C GLY A 149 -17.82 5.09 -20.65
N PHE A 150 -17.15 4.77 -19.54
CA PHE A 150 -17.86 4.46 -18.28
C PHE A 150 -18.46 5.71 -17.70
N LYS A 151 -19.70 5.58 -17.12
CA LYS A 151 -20.29 6.70 -16.38
C LYS A 151 -19.39 7.09 -15.19
N PRO A 152 -19.22 8.38 -14.92
CA PRO A 152 -18.33 8.90 -13.86
C PRO A 152 -18.50 8.21 -12.52
N PHE A 153 -19.75 8.02 -12.07
CA PHE A 153 -20.03 7.33 -10.81
C PHE A 153 -19.50 5.88 -10.79
N HIS A 154 -19.75 5.12 -11.87
CA HIS A 154 -19.27 3.74 -11.97
C HIS A 154 -17.74 3.69 -12.03
N ALA A 155 -17.11 4.59 -12.78
CA ALA A 155 -15.64 4.68 -12.85
C ALA A 155 -15.05 4.92 -11.46
N ALA A 156 -15.59 5.87 -10.69
CA ALA A 156 -15.13 6.14 -9.33
C ALA A 156 -15.34 4.95 -8.39
N ALA A 157 -16.57 4.45 -8.30
CA ALA A 157 -16.93 3.41 -7.34
C ALA A 157 -16.23 2.07 -7.62
N LEU A 158 -16.17 1.64 -8.89
CA LEU A 158 -15.54 0.38 -9.26
C LEU A 158 -14.02 0.41 -9.03
N ASN A 159 -13.35 1.55 -9.28
CA ASN A 159 -11.93 1.68 -8.98
C ASN A 159 -11.64 1.63 -7.48
N LEU A 160 -12.47 2.24 -6.64
CA LEU A 160 -12.32 2.15 -5.19
C LEU A 160 -12.45 0.69 -4.70
N ILE A 161 -13.39 -0.09 -5.26
CA ILE A 161 -13.55 -1.50 -4.92
C ILE A 161 -12.35 -2.31 -5.45
N ALA A 162 -11.92 -2.09 -6.69
CA ALA A 162 -10.82 -2.82 -7.31
C ALA A 162 -9.50 -2.62 -6.56
N ASN A 163 -9.25 -1.40 -6.07
CA ASN A 163 -8.00 -1.04 -5.41
C ASN A 163 -7.78 -1.75 -4.07
N THR A 164 -8.77 -2.45 -3.53
CA THR A 164 -8.61 -3.18 -2.26
C THR A 164 -7.74 -4.42 -2.36
N ALA A 165 -7.60 -5.04 -3.51
CA ALA A 165 -6.81 -6.26 -3.64
C ALA A 165 -5.29 -6.02 -3.49
N PRO A 166 -4.70 -4.93 -4.05
CA PRO A 166 -3.26 -4.73 -4.05
C PRO A 166 -2.70 -3.88 -2.90
N VAL A 167 -3.50 -3.11 -2.15
CA VAL A 167 -3.01 -2.04 -1.24
C VAL A 167 -1.98 -2.48 -0.20
N ALA A 168 -1.99 -3.75 0.24
CA ALA A 168 -1.04 -4.24 1.25
C ALA A 168 0.43 -4.19 0.79
N TRP A 169 0.67 -4.22 -0.51
CA TRP A 169 2.01 -4.12 -1.12
C TRP A 169 2.18 -2.88 -2.01
N GLY A 170 1.28 -1.91 -1.84
CA GLY A 170 1.34 -0.66 -2.57
C GLY A 170 2.67 0.08 -2.39
N ALA A 171 3.05 0.88 -3.40
CA ALA A 171 4.32 1.62 -3.44
C ALA A 171 5.52 0.75 -3.01
N ILE A 172 5.69 -0.37 -3.72
CA ILE A 172 6.82 -1.30 -3.54
C ILE A 172 6.89 -1.83 -2.10
N GLY A 173 5.76 -2.34 -1.58
CA GLY A 173 5.68 -3.05 -0.29
C GLY A 173 5.85 -2.17 0.94
N THR A 174 5.75 -0.84 0.84
CA THR A 174 5.93 0.06 1.98
C THR A 174 5.06 -0.25 3.21
N PRO A 175 3.79 -0.72 3.09
CA PRO A 175 3.00 -1.12 4.24
C PRO A 175 3.63 -2.28 5.03
N VAL A 176 4.15 -3.30 4.35
CA VAL A 176 4.79 -4.46 4.97
C VAL A 176 6.08 -4.07 5.66
N HIS A 177 6.93 -3.25 5.01
CA HIS A 177 8.16 -2.72 5.63
C HIS A 177 7.87 -1.92 6.90
N THR A 178 6.82 -1.10 6.88
CA THR A 178 6.41 -0.31 8.05
C THR A 178 5.91 -1.22 9.17
N LEU A 179 5.07 -2.21 8.84
CA LEU A 179 4.55 -3.17 9.81
C LEU A 179 5.70 -3.92 10.50
N ALA A 180 6.68 -4.42 9.74
CA ALA A 180 7.86 -5.09 10.28
C ALA A 180 8.66 -4.17 11.21
N ALA A 181 8.83 -2.91 10.85
CA ALA A 181 9.56 -1.93 11.64
C ALA A 181 8.92 -1.66 13.00
N VAL A 182 7.60 -1.40 13.03
CA VAL A 182 6.90 -1.03 14.28
C VAL A 182 6.65 -2.25 15.17
N THR A 183 6.46 -3.42 14.58
CA THR A 183 6.21 -4.66 15.34
C THR A 183 7.50 -5.37 15.76
N ALA A 184 8.63 -5.12 15.08
CA ALA A 184 9.87 -5.87 15.21
C ALA A 184 9.69 -7.39 15.01
N LEU A 185 8.70 -7.78 14.18
CA LEU A 185 8.53 -9.15 13.69
C LEU A 185 9.28 -9.33 12.36
N PRO A 186 9.66 -10.57 11.99
CA PRO A 186 10.30 -10.82 10.71
C PRO A 186 9.41 -10.37 9.55
N GLU A 187 9.95 -9.58 8.65
CA GLU A 187 9.21 -9.08 7.48
C GLU A 187 8.74 -10.23 6.58
N SER A 188 9.57 -11.26 6.41
CA SER A 188 9.23 -12.46 5.64
C SER A 188 7.97 -13.15 6.15
N ASP A 189 7.84 -13.28 7.48
CA ASP A 189 6.71 -13.96 8.08
C ASP A 189 5.42 -13.14 7.96
N LEU A 190 5.53 -11.81 8.17
CA LEU A 190 4.42 -10.88 7.95
C LEU A 190 3.96 -10.87 6.50
N ASN A 191 4.90 -10.76 5.56
CA ASN A 191 4.65 -10.79 4.13
C ASN A 191 3.94 -12.08 3.70
N ALA A 192 4.48 -13.23 4.14
CA ALA A 192 3.90 -14.52 3.84
C ALA A 192 2.49 -14.69 4.44
N MET A 193 2.27 -14.17 5.67
CA MET A 193 0.96 -14.28 6.31
C MET A 193 -0.10 -13.39 5.61
N ILE A 194 0.25 -12.15 5.23
CA ILE A 194 -0.62 -11.30 4.41
C ILE A 194 -0.96 -12.02 3.10
N GLY A 195 0.05 -12.63 2.46
CA GLY A 195 -0.11 -13.42 1.24
C GLY A 195 -0.80 -14.77 1.41
N ARG A 196 -1.18 -15.17 2.62
CA ARG A 196 -2.06 -16.32 2.91
C ARG A 196 -3.49 -15.88 3.22
N ILE A 197 -3.69 -14.63 3.59
CA ILE A 197 -5.03 -14.07 3.87
C ILE A 197 -5.64 -13.47 2.59
N LEU A 198 -4.94 -12.56 1.92
CA LEU A 198 -5.50 -11.75 0.84
C LEU A 198 -5.81 -12.47 -0.48
N PRO A 199 -5.14 -13.57 -0.88
CA PRO A 199 -5.50 -14.28 -2.09
C PRO A 199 -6.96 -14.73 -2.15
N PHE A 200 -7.59 -15.03 -1.02
CA PHE A 200 -9.01 -15.37 -0.98
C PHE A 200 -9.88 -14.19 -1.42
N THR A 201 -9.57 -12.98 -0.95
CA THR A 201 -10.28 -11.77 -1.38
C THR A 201 -9.91 -11.37 -2.80
N ALA A 202 -8.67 -11.59 -3.24
CA ALA A 202 -8.23 -11.35 -4.60
C ALA A 202 -8.98 -12.20 -5.64
N ILE A 203 -9.43 -13.41 -5.28
CA ILE A 203 -10.32 -14.21 -6.13
C ILE A 203 -11.74 -13.64 -6.13
N ILE A 204 -12.22 -13.16 -4.98
CA ILE A 204 -13.60 -12.66 -4.81
C ILE A 204 -13.79 -11.29 -5.48
N VAL A 205 -12.82 -10.38 -5.36
CA VAL A 205 -12.95 -8.98 -5.82
C VAL A 205 -13.27 -8.86 -7.32
N PRO A 206 -12.65 -9.57 -8.27
CA PRO A 206 -13.03 -9.52 -9.68
C PRO A 206 -14.49 -9.91 -9.93
N PHE A 207 -14.97 -10.95 -9.25
CA PHE A 207 -16.37 -11.35 -9.30
C PHE A 207 -17.27 -10.24 -8.72
N TRP A 208 -16.89 -9.69 -7.57
CA TRP A 208 -17.59 -8.61 -6.89
C TRP A 208 -17.72 -7.37 -7.76
N LEU A 209 -16.65 -6.98 -8.47
CA LEU A 209 -16.64 -5.86 -9.41
C LEU A 209 -17.66 -6.02 -10.53
N VAL A 210 -17.62 -7.15 -11.22
CA VAL A 210 -18.54 -7.40 -12.34
C VAL A 210 -19.98 -7.48 -11.81
N ARG A 211 -20.20 -8.17 -10.68
CA ARG A 211 -21.53 -8.29 -10.08
C ARG A 211 -22.11 -6.94 -9.62
N THR A 212 -21.27 -6.03 -9.18
CA THR A 212 -21.67 -4.67 -8.79
C THR A 212 -22.16 -3.85 -10.00
N MET A 213 -21.64 -4.15 -11.20
CA MET A 213 -21.94 -3.44 -12.43
C MET A 213 -23.13 -4.02 -13.19
N VAL A 214 -23.28 -5.37 -13.18
CA VAL A 214 -24.27 -6.07 -14.01
C VAL A 214 -25.06 -7.11 -13.21
N SER A 215 -26.12 -7.67 -13.83
CA SER A 215 -26.96 -8.71 -13.23
C SER A 215 -26.21 -10.05 -13.01
N TRP A 216 -26.81 -10.96 -12.22
CA TRP A 216 -26.25 -12.29 -11.99
C TRP A 216 -26.02 -13.08 -13.29
N ARG A 217 -26.99 -13.05 -14.22
CA ARG A 217 -26.89 -13.75 -15.50
C ARG A 217 -25.71 -13.24 -16.32
N GLU A 218 -25.57 -11.94 -16.43
CA GLU A 218 -24.51 -11.28 -17.18
C GLU A 218 -23.12 -11.49 -16.53
N THR A 219 -23.07 -11.57 -15.20
CA THR A 219 -21.84 -11.92 -14.47
C THR A 219 -21.40 -13.35 -14.79
N LEU A 220 -22.33 -14.30 -14.79
CA LEU A 220 -22.03 -15.72 -15.08
C LEU A 220 -21.58 -15.93 -16.54
N GLU A 221 -22.02 -15.09 -17.48
CA GLU A 221 -21.59 -15.15 -18.89
C GLU A 221 -20.07 -14.92 -19.04
N VAL A 222 -19.46 -14.12 -18.15
CA VAL A 222 -18.02 -13.83 -18.16
C VAL A 222 -17.27 -14.48 -17.00
N LEU A 223 -17.91 -15.39 -16.26
CA LEU A 223 -17.30 -16.10 -15.14
C LEU A 223 -15.94 -16.75 -15.49
N PRO A 224 -15.74 -17.38 -16.66
CA PRO A 224 -14.42 -17.94 -17.01
C PRO A 224 -13.30 -16.88 -16.99
N ALA A 225 -13.55 -15.68 -17.50
CA ALA A 225 -12.58 -14.59 -17.48
C ALA A 225 -12.36 -14.04 -16.06
N ILE A 226 -13.43 -13.93 -15.25
CA ILE A 226 -13.34 -13.52 -13.84
C ILE A 226 -12.45 -14.49 -13.07
N VAL A 227 -12.64 -15.79 -13.27
CA VAL A 227 -11.83 -16.84 -12.62
C VAL A 227 -10.37 -16.74 -13.04
N VAL A 228 -10.09 -16.55 -14.34
CA VAL A 228 -8.72 -16.40 -14.84
C VAL A 228 -8.04 -15.18 -14.19
N VAL A 229 -8.71 -14.02 -14.13
CA VAL A 229 -8.18 -12.81 -13.47
C VAL A 229 -7.91 -13.06 -12.00
N GLY A 230 -8.94 -13.50 -11.27
CA GLY A 230 -8.85 -13.68 -9.82
C GLY A 230 -7.82 -14.74 -9.41
N THR A 231 -7.80 -15.88 -10.08
CA THR A 231 -6.87 -16.96 -9.75
C THR A 231 -5.43 -16.64 -10.15
N SER A 232 -5.20 -16.06 -11.33
CA SER A 232 -3.84 -15.70 -11.75
C SER A 232 -3.23 -14.63 -10.82
N PHE A 233 -4.02 -13.63 -10.43
CA PHE A 233 -3.59 -12.61 -9.48
C PHE A 233 -3.32 -13.23 -8.11
N ALA A 234 -4.26 -13.97 -7.56
CA ALA A 234 -4.17 -14.59 -6.23
C ALA A 234 -3.01 -15.59 -6.12
N LEU A 235 -2.79 -16.42 -7.13
CA LEU A 235 -1.67 -17.36 -7.16
C LEU A 235 -0.33 -16.63 -7.23
N THR A 236 -0.23 -15.56 -8.03
CA THR A 236 0.97 -14.74 -8.11
C THR A 236 1.22 -14.03 -6.79
N GLN A 237 0.20 -13.44 -6.19
CA GLN A 237 0.26 -12.77 -4.90
C GLN A 237 0.73 -13.75 -3.80
N PHE A 238 0.15 -14.95 -3.73
CA PHE A 238 0.57 -15.99 -2.80
C PHE A 238 2.01 -16.44 -3.06
N PHE A 239 2.35 -16.77 -4.29
CA PHE A 239 3.70 -17.25 -4.64
C PHE A 239 4.75 -16.19 -4.34
N TRP A 240 4.53 -14.94 -4.79
CA TRP A 240 5.52 -13.89 -4.65
C TRP A 240 5.75 -13.51 -3.19
N SER A 241 4.69 -13.34 -2.42
CA SER A 241 4.77 -12.96 -1.00
C SER A 241 5.36 -14.06 -0.12
N ASN A 242 5.14 -15.33 -0.46
CA ASN A 242 5.65 -16.46 0.33
C ASN A 242 7.04 -16.92 -0.10
N TYR A 243 7.47 -16.71 -1.37
CA TYR A 243 8.69 -17.33 -1.90
C TYR A 243 9.66 -16.36 -2.57
N VAL A 244 9.34 -15.10 -2.74
CA VAL A 244 10.22 -14.13 -3.41
C VAL A 244 10.51 -12.92 -2.53
N ASP A 245 9.64 -11.92 -2.50
CA ASP A 245 9.81 -10.71 -1.69
C ASP A 245 8.49 -9.98 -1.40
N SER A 246 8.57 -8.87 -0.65
CA SER A 246 7.44 -7.99 -0.35
C SER A 246 7.30 -6.82 -1.32
N ASN A 247 8.27 -6.58 -2.22
CA ASN A 247 8.34 -5.35 -3.00
C ASN A 247 7.53 -5.40 -4.31
N LEU A 248 7.54 -6.56 -4.98
CA LEU A 248 7.00 -6.69 -6.34
C LEU A 248 5.69 -7.48 -6.41
N VAL A 249 5.07 -7.81 -5.27
CA VAL A 249 3.87 -8.67 -5.21
C VAL A 249 2.77 -8.16 -6.14
N ASP A 250 2.40 -6.90 -6.04
CA ASP A 250 1.30 -6.32 -6.82
C ASP A 250 1.69 -6.03 -8.27
N ILE A 251 2.91 -5.58 -8.49
CA ILE A 251 3.43 -5.36 -9.86
C ILE A 251 3.34 -6.66 -10.64
N MET A 252 3.85 -7.76 -10.07
CA MET A 252 3.83 -9.06 -10.71
C MET A 252 2.41 -9.65 -10.78
N GLY A 253 1.61 -9.47 -9.73
CA GLY A 253 0.19 -9.85 -9.74
C GLY A 253 -0.57 -9.19 -10.87
N GLY A 254 -0.42 -7.86 -11.03
CA GLY A 254 -1.02 -7.08 -12.10
C GLY A 254 -0.54 -7.52 -13.50
N VAL A 255 0.76 -7.63 -13.71
CA VAL A 255 1.35 -8.06 -15.00
C VAL A 255 0.92 -9.47 -15.37
N VAL A 256 1.07 -10.43 -14.45
CA VAL A 256 0.71 -11.84 -14.72
C VAL A 256 -0.78 -11.98 -15.02
N SER A 257 -1.65 -11.26 -14.30
CA SER A 257 -3.09 -11.31 -14.55
C SER A 257 -3.46 -10.68 -15.90
N ILE A 258 -2.83 -9.57 -16.32
CA ILE A 258 -3.00 -9.00 -17.67
C ILE A 258 -2.59 -10.04 -18.72
N VAL A 259 -1.40 -10.63 -18.60
CA VAL A 259 -0.90 -11.63 -19.55
C VAL A 259 -1.80 -12.86 -19.59
N ALA A 260 -2.25 -13.37 -18.43
CA ALA A 260 -3.15 -14.50 -18.35
C ALA A 260 -4.47 -14.25 -19.09
N VAL A 261 -5.06 -13.05 -18.91
CA VAL A 261 -6.28 -12.67 -19.64
C VAL A 261 -6.02 -12.52 -21.13
N LEU A 262 -4.92 -11.88 -21.54
CA LEU A 262 -4.54 -11.75 -22.94
C LEU A 262 -4.42 -13.11 -23.63
N VAL A 263 -3.76 -14.07 -22.99
CA VAL A 263 -3.65 -15.44 -23.50
C VAL A 263 -5.01 -16.12 -23.55
N PHE A 264 -5.79 -16.00 -22.46
CA PHE A 264 -7.11 -16.62 -22.36
C PHE A 264 -8.08 -16.12 -23.46
N LEU A 265 -8.11 -14.80 -23.71
CA LEU A 265 -9.00 -14.20 -24.71
C LEU A 265 -8.65 -14.55 -26.17
N ARG A 266 -7.49 -15.19 -26.43
CA ARG A 266 -7.19 -15.80 -27.75
C ARG A 266 -8.02 -17.05 -28.01
N PHE A 267 -8.37 -17.80 -26.96
CA PHE A 267 -9.09 -19.06 -27.04
C PHE A 267 -10.55 -18.95 -26.67
N TRP A 268 -10.90 -17.92 -25.89
CA TRP A 268 -12.24 -17.71 -25.37
C TRP A 268 -12.72 -16.28 -25.59
N LYS A 269 -13.98 -16.14 -26.00
CA LYS A 269 -14.66 -14.84 -26.12
C LYS A 269 -16.05 -14.95 -25.52
N PRO A 270 -16.58 -13.88 -24.89
CA PRO A 270 -17.96 -13.86 -24.43
C PRO A 270 -18.91 -14.05 -25.62
N LYS A 271 -19.97 -14.84 -25.42
CA LYS A 271 -20.99 -15.08 -26.47
C LYS A 271 -21.70 -13.79 -26.90
N LYS A 272 -21.88 -12.87 -25.97
CA LYS A 272 -22.46 -11.55 -26.18
C LYS A 272 -21.54 -10.49 -25.60
N ILE A 273 -21.15 -9.51 -26.43
CA ILE A 273 -20.41 -8.32 -25.96
C ILE A 273 -21.42 -7.45 -25.22
N TRP A 274 -21.14 -7.22 -23.92
CA TRP A 274 -21.97 -6.37 -23.10
C TRP A 274 -21.49 -4.92 -23.17
N ARG A 275 -22.44 -4.01 -23.43
CA ARG A 275 -22.25 -2.55 -23.46
C ARG A 275 -23.28 -1.88 -22.59
N PHE A 276 -23.04 -0.63 -22.22
CA PHE A 276 -24.08 0.17 -21.55
C PHE A 276 -25.16 0.57 -22.57
N ASP A 277 -26.42 0.75 -22.10
CA ASP A 277 -27.55 1.14 -22.97
C ASP A 277 -27.26 2.43 -23.76
N TYR A 278 -26.50 3.35 -23.18
CA TYR A 278 -26.10 4.59 -23.84
C TYR A 278 -24.98 4.41 -24.89
N ASP A 279 -24.25 3.29 -24.89
CA ASP A 279 -23.28 2.96 -25.94
C ASP A 279 -23.98 2.56 -27.26
N GLU A 280 -25.26 2.13 -27.18
CA GLU A 280 -26.04 1.74 -28.37
C GLU A 280 -26.55 2.93 -29.18
N THR A 281 -26.62 4.12 -28.58
CA THR A 281 -27.05 5.36 -29.23
C THR A 281 -25.91 6.10 -29.93
N ALA A 282 -24.65 5.68 -29.75
CA ALA A 282 -23.51 6.23 -30.46
C ALA A 282 -23.40 5.66 -31.89
N PRO A 283 -23.05 6.48 -32.88
CA PRO A 283 -22.96 6.03 -34.30
C PRO A 283 -22.02 4.84 -34.44
N THR A 284 -22.51 3.75 -35.01
CA THR A 284 -21.78 2.47 -35.18
C THR A 284 -20.76 2.48 -36.32
N GLN A 285 -20.63 3.57 -37.03
CA GLN A 285 -19.65 3.69 -38.12
C GLN A 285 -18.62 4.77 -37.79
N PRO A 286 -17.31 4.45 -37.88
CA PRO A 286 -16.31 5.51 -37.95
C PRO A 286 -16.57 6.33 -39.22
N PRO A 287 -16.38 7.65 -39.18
CA PRO A 287 -16.39 8.43 -40.42
C PRO A 287 -15.41 7.78 -41.41
N THR A 288 -15.91 7.52 -42.63
CA THR A 288 -15.10 7.00 -43.72
C THR A 288 -13.94 7.96 -43.90
N SER A 289 -12.74 7.42 -44.07
CA SER A 289 -11.47 8.15 -44.25
C SER A 289 -11.44 9.14 -45.43
N ALA A 290 -12.57 9.40 -46.07
CA ALA A 290 -12.75 10.30 -47.18
C ALA A 290 -13.14 11.74 -46.81
N GLU A 291 -13.47 12.05 -45.57
CA GLU A 291 -13.91 13.39 -45.13
C GLU A 291 -12.90 14.16 -44.27
N ILE A 292 -11.70 13.63 -44.11
CA ILE A 292 -10.59 14.36 -43.45
C ILE A 292 -9.58 14.67 -44.56
N THR A 293 -9.91 15.58 -45.45
CA THR A 293 -8.92 16.23 -46.31
C THR A 293 -8.29 17.39 -45.57
N ASP A 294 -7.01 17.20 -45.31
CA ASP A 294 -5.99 18.14 -44.92
C ASP A 294 -6.22 19.54 -45.52
N GLN A 295 -6.38 20.55 -44.70
CA GLN A 295 -6.02 21.90 -45.04
C GLN A 295 -5.09 22.61 -44.04
N ASP A 296 -4.86 22.03 -42.88
CA ASP A 296 -3.82 22.54 -41.96
C ASP A 296 -3.19 21.37 -41.21
N GLY A 297 -1.98 21.00 -41.62
CA GLY A 297 -1.16 19.89 -41.11
C GLY A 297 -0.91 19.90 -39.61
N GLY A 298 -1.92 19.55 -38.83
CA GLY A 298 -1.86 19.42 -37.38
C GLY A 298 -2.52 18.14 -36.90
N GLU A 299 -1.76 17.26 -36.32
CA GLU A 299 -2.18 16.05 -35.59
C GLU A 299 -3.24 16.27 -34.48
N TRP A 300 -3.83 17.46 -34.36
CA TRP A 300 -4.70 17.92 -33.28
C TRP A 300 -6.20 17.88 -33.60
N ALA A 301 -6.63 17.63 -34.81
CA ALA A 301 -8.04 17.63 -35.19
C ALA A 301 -8.80 16.35 -34.83
N ALA A 302 -8.13 15.31 -34.35
CA ALA A 302 -8.74 14.04 -33.97
C ALA A 302 -9.20 13.97 -32.48
N GLU A 303 -8.96 15.01 -31.68
CA GLU A 303 -9.21 15.00 -30.24
C GLU A 303 -10.59 15.51 -29.80
N GLN A 304 -11.42 16.02 -30.67
CA GLN A 304 -12.69 16.68 -30.29
C GLN A 304 -13.98 16.00 -30.74
N PHE A 305 -13.94 14.85 -31.40
CA PHE A 305 -15.18 14.16 -31.77
C PHE A 305 -15.21 12.73 -31.28
N ASP A 306 -16.21 12.45 -30.46
CA ASP A 306 -16.69 11.17 -29.91
C ASP A 306 -15.83 10.51 -28.84
N GLY A 307 -16.44 10.34 -27.66
CA GLY A 307 -15.98 9.60 -26.49
C GLY A 307 -15.60 8.13 -26.68
N PHE A 308 -15.07 7.77 -27.84
CA PHE A 308 -14.45 6.51 -28.14
C PHE A 308 -12.96 6.75 -28.37
N VAL A 309 -12.16 6.39 -27.38
CA VAL A 309 -10.71 6.24 -27.59
C VAL A 309 -10.53 5.17 -28.67
N LYS A 310 -10.25 5.61 -29.91
CA LYS A 310 -9.82 4.74 -30.98
C LYS A 310 -8.47 4.19 -30.53
N ALA A 311 -8.45 2.94 -30.01
CA ALA A 311 -7.23 2.32 -29.52
C ALA A 311 -6.20 2.35 -30.64
N ARG A 312 -5.20 3.21 -30.54
CA ARG A 312 -4.07 3.24 -31.47
C ARG A 312 -3.40 1.88 -31.44
N ARG A 313 -3.28 1.22 -32.60
CA ARG A 313 -2.53 -0.02 -32.71
C ARG A 313 -1.05 0.30 -32.68
N TYR A 314 -0.43 0.16 -31.54
CA TYR A 314 1.02 0.27 -31.42
C TYR A 314 1.72 -1.00 -31.90
N THR A 315 2.90 -0.83 -32.47
CA THR A 315 3.78 -1.96 -32.77
C THR A 315 4.27 -2.62 -31.48
N ALA A 316 4.54 -3.92 -31.52
CA ALA A 316 5.04 -4.66 -30.35
C ALA A 316 6.29 -4.00 -29.74
N GLY A 317 7.17 -3.44 -30.56
CA GLY A 317 8.36 -2.73 -30.10
C GLY A 317 8.04 -1.45 -29.30
N ARG A 318 7.02 -0.69 -29.70
CA ARG A 318 6.57 0.49 -28.95
C ARG A 318 5.95 0.10 -27.61
N ILE A 319 5.13 -0.95 -27.59
CA ILE A 319 4.56 -1.49 -26.34
C ILE A 319 5.68 -1.96 -25.42
N LEU A 320 6.64 -2.74 -25.92
CA LEU A 320 7.78 -3.22 -25.13
C LEU A 320 8.60 -2.04 -24.56
N LYS A 321 8.84 -1.00 -25.37
CA LYS A 321 9.53 0.21 -24.92
C LYS A 321 8.75 0.93 -23.81
N ALA A 322 7.41 0.96 -23.89
CA ALA A 322 6.56 1.59 -22.90
C ALA A 322 6.59 0.86 -21.55
N TRP A 323 6.67 -0.48 -21.55
CA TRP A 323 6.77 -1.29 -20.33
C TRP A 323 8.21 -1.38 -19.78
N MET A 324 9.22 -0.95 -20.55
CA MET A 324 10.63 -1.06 -20.18
C MET A 324 10.99 -0.44 -18.83
N PRO A 325 10.51 0.76 -18.42
CA PRO A 325 10.85 1.34 -17.12
C PRO A 325 10.47 0.45 -15.95
N PHE A 326 9.32 -0.19 -16.02
CA PHE A 326 8.82 -1.08 -14.96
C PHE A 326 9.48 -2.46 -15.01
N ALA A 327 9.87 -2.94 -16.19
CA ALA A 327 10.70 -4.14 -16.33
C ALA A 327 12.09 -3.92 -15.71
N ILE A 328 12.72 -2.77 -15.96
CA ILE A 328 13.99 -2.37 -15.32
C ILE A 328 13.82 -2.25 -13.81
N LEU A 329 12.74 -1.60 -13.34
CA LEU A 329 12.43 -1.52 -11.91
C LEU A 329 12.38 -2.92 -11.28
N SER A 330 11.61 -3.83 -11.90
CA SER A 330 11.46 -5.19 -11.39
C SER A 330 12.79 -5.93 -11.31
N LEU A 331 13.63 -5.81 -12.35
CA LEU A 331 14.97 -6.38 -12.36
C LEU A 331 15.87 -5.80 -11.27
N PHE A 332 15.88 -4.47 -11.09
CA PHE A 332 16.65 -3.83 -10.03
C PHE A 332 16.19 -4.26 -8.64
N VAL A 333 14.88 -4.25 -8.39
CA VAL A 333 14.34 -4.63 -7.08
C VAL A 333 14.64 -6.09 -6.76
N LEU A 334 14.46 -7.01 -7.72
CA LEU A 334 14.85 -8.42 -7.55
C LEU A 334 16.35 -8.56 -7.26
N PHE A 335 17.20 -7.87 -8.02
CA PHE A 335 18.63 -7.91 -7.83
C PHE A 335 19.04 -7.37 -6.46
N TRP A 336 18.49 -6.23 -6.04
CA TRP A 336 18.71 -5.64 -4.71
C TRP A 336 18.18 -6.51 -3.58
N GLY A 337 17.13 -7.31 -3.83
CA GLY A 337 16.55 -8.26 -2.88
C GLY A 337 17.40 -9.51 -2.63
N LEU A 338 18.29 -9.88 -3.58
CA LEU A 338 19.10 -11.08 -3.46
C LEU A 338 20.02 -11.03 -2.22
N PRO A 339 19.95 -12.02 -1.30
CA PRO A 339 20.67 -11.98 -0.02
C PRO A 339 22.19 -11.79 -0.18
N LYS A 340 22.80 -12.45 -1.16
CA LYS A 340 24.23 -12.32 -1.44
C LYS A 340 24.63 -10.91 -1.88
N ILE A 341 23.81 -10.28 -2.73
CA ILE A 341 24.05 -8.92 -3.24
C ILE A 341 23.83 -7.90 -2.12
N LYS A 342 22.73 -8.04 -1.39
CA LYS A 342 22.43 -7.19 -0.22
C LYS A 342 23.54 -7.26 0.82
N LEU A 343 24.07 -8.45 1.08
CA LEU A 343 25.20 -8.65 1.97
C LEU A 343 26.48 -7.96 1.45
N ALA A 344 26.80 -8.13 0.16
CA ALA A 344 27.97 -7.48 -0.46
C ALA A 344 27.87 -5.95 -0.42
N MET A 345 26.69 -5.38 -0.72
CA MET A 345 26.44 -3.93 -0.61
C MET A 345 26.62 -3.43 0.82
N ASN A 346 26.12 -4.17 1.81
CA ASN A 346 26.27 -3.83 3.21
C ASN A 346 27.74 -3.92 3.66
N GLN A 347 28.48 -4.93 3.21
CA GLN A 347 29.90 -5.05 3.50
C GLN A 347 30.71 -3.91 2.88
N ALA A 348 30.39 -3.49 1.65
CA ALA A 348 31.04 -2.37 0.99
C ALA A 348 30.82 -1.03 1.72
N THR A 349 29.69 -0.85 2.39
CA THR A 349 29.37 0.38 3.15
C THR A 349 29.78 0.31 4.63
N THR A 350 30.03 -0.89 5.18
CA THR A 350 30.44 -1.09 6.59
C THR A 350 31.69 -0.30 6.99
N PRO A 351 32.75 -0.18 6.16
CA PRO A 351 33.93 0.63 6.51
C PRO A 351 33.62 2.10 6.76
N ALA A 352 32.62 2.66 6.06
CA ALA A 352 32.22 4.06 6.21
C ALA A 352 31.40 4.32 7.48
N PHE A 353 30.70 3.28 7.99
CA PHE A 353 29.77 3.39 9.11
C PHE A 353 30.05 2.41 10.25
N ARG A 354 31.29 1.92 10.39
CA ARG A 354 31.67 0.96 11.42
C ARG A 354 31.32 1.48 12.81
N VAL A 355 30.39 0.81 13.46
CA VAL A 355 30.19 0.91 14.91
C VAL A 355 30.84 -0.32 15.54
N VAL A 356 31.90 -0.10 16.29
CA VAL A 356 32.47 -1.11 17.17
C VAL A 356 31.54 -1.23 18.38
N LEU A 357 30.97 -2.41 18.58
CA LEU A 357 30.17 -2.67 19.78
C LEU A 357 31.04 -2.52 21.04
N ALA A 358 30.42 -2.26 22.19
CA ALA A 358 31.11 -2.12 23.47
C ALA A 358 31.97 -3.34 23.87
N ASP A 359 31.73 -4.50 23.24
CA ASP A 359 32.50 -5.75 23.38
C ASP A 359 33.64 -5.89 22.36
N GLY A 360 33.90 -4.85 21.59
CA GLY A 360 34.97 -4.83 20.56
C GLY A 360 34.64 -5.58 19.27
N LYS A 361 33.47 -6.21 19.15
CA LYS A 361 33.09 -6.95 17.95
C LYS A 361 32.51 -6.02 16.88
N VAL A 362 32.97 -6.22 15.64
CA VAL A 362 32.37 -5.59 14.46
C VAL A 362 31.12 -6.36 14.09
N ARG A 363 29.96 -5.69 14.06
CA ARG A 363 28.68 -6.31 13.72
C ARG A 363 28.69 -6.74 12.23
N PRO A 364 28.44 -8.02 11.91
CA PRO A 364 28.17 -8.43 10.53
C PRO A 364 26.78 -7.92 10.10
N GLY A 365 26.65 -7.44 8.89
CA GLY A 365 25.38 -6.97 8.33
C GLY A 365 25.34 -5.48 8.01
N PRO A 366 24.16 -4.90 7.76
CA PRO A 366 24.06 -3.47 7.44
C PRO A 366 24.62 -2.63 8.59
N PRO A 367 25.34 -1.53 8.26
CA PRO A 367 25.88 -0.65 9.28
C PRO A 367 24.72 -0.10 10.11
N GLY A 368 24.77 -0.36 11.41
CA GLY A 368 23.74 0.05 12.35
C GLY A 368 24.35 0.72 13.57
N TRP A 369 23.63 1.69 14.11
CA TRP A 369 23.98 2.39 15.34
C TRP A 369 22.99 2.06 16.44
N ASP A 370 23.51 1.85 17.63
CA ASP A 370 22.68 1.94 18.81
C ASP A 370 22.26 3.41 18.98
N VAL A 371 20.95 3.67 18.98
CA VAL A 371 20.45 5.05 19.10
C VAL A 371 20.91 5.61 20.45
N PRO A 372 21.73 6.68 20.47
CA PRO A 372 22.29 7.22 21.70
C PRO A 372 21.19 7.54 22.71
N TYR A 373 21.45 7.20 23.96
CA TYR A 373 20.54 7.41 25.10
C TYR A 373 19.19 6.67 25.05
N LEU A 374 18.83 5.99 23.96
CA LEU A 374 17.57 5.25 23.81
C LEU A 374 17.77 3.73 23.83
N HIS A 375 18.87 3.22 23.24
CA HIS A 375 19.11 1.78 23.17
C HIS A 375 19.18 1.16 24.55
N ASN A 376 18.29 0.20 24.84
CA ASN A 376 18.14 -0.46 26.13
C ASN A 376 17.85 0.48 27.33
N ALA A 377 17.47 1.73 27.08
CA ALA A 377 17.14 2.69 28.13
C ALA A 377 15.70 2.56 28.64
N ILE A 378 14.84 1.94 27.85
CA ILE A 378 13.42 1.73 28.16
C ILE A 378 13.19 0.24 28.37
N SER A 379 12.53 -0.14 29.46
CA SER A 379 12.19 -1.52 29.78
C SER A 379 10.68 -1.75 29.78
N ARG A 380 10.24 -2.84 29.17
CA ARG A 380 8.89 -3.38 29.36
C ARG A 380 8.79 -4.10 30.68
N ALA A 381 7.60 -4.09 31.27
CA ALA A 381 7.32 -4.74 32.55
C ALA A 381 6.00 -5.54 32.51
N ALA A 382 5.67 -6.19 33.60
CA ALA A 382 4.36 -6.84 33.76
C ALA A 382 3.22 -5.78 33.68
N PRO A 383 2.06 -6.12 33.12
CA PRO A 383 1.64 -7.44 32.63
C PRO A 383 2.04 -7.74 31.18
N VAL A 384 2.66 -6.81 30.46
CA VAL A 384 2.99 -6.95 29.03
C VAL A 384 4.06 -8.02 28.78
N VAL A 385 5.03 -8.12 29.69
CA VAL A 385 6.05 -9.17 29.68
C VAL A 385 6.19 -9.76 31.08
N ALA A 386 6.45 -11.06 31.16
CA ALA A 386 6.57 -11.75 32.47
C ALA A 386 7.80 -11.28 33.26
N LYS A 387 8.89 -10.93 32.58
CA LYS A 387 10.12 -10.40 33.20
C LYS A 387 10.48 -9.08 32.50
N PRO A 388 10.98 -8.07 33.24
CA PRO A 388 11.44 -6.84 32.66
C PRO A 388 12.40 -7.09 31.49
N SER A 389 12.12 -6.49 30.35
CA SER A 389 12.88 -6.67 29.11
C SER A 389 13.23 -5.31 28.50
N PRO A 390 14.54 -5.00 28.32
CA PRO A 390 14.93 -3.75 27.69
C PRO A 390 14.55 -3.72 26.20
N GLU A 391 14.08 -2.57 25.74
CA GLU A 391 13.76 -2.32 24.33
C GLU A 391 15.00 -1.90 23.56
N ALA A 392 15.36 -2.67 22.57
CA ALA A 392 16.45 -2.33 21.67
C ALA A 392 16.05 -1.20 20.71
N ALA A 393 16.87 -0.17 20.61
CA ALA A 393 16.72 0.91 19.64
C ALA A 393 17.98 0.97 18.79
N ARG A 394 17.93 0.41 17.59
CA ARG A 394 19.03 0.37 16.62
C ARG A 394 18.58 0.92 15.28
N TYR A 395 19.34 1.85 14.73
CA TYR A 395 19.12 2.39 13.41
C TYR A 395 20.10 1.80 12.41
N ASP A 396 19.60 0.97 11.50
CA ASP A 396 20.39 0.40 10.42
C ASP A 396 20.37 1.34 9.22
N PHE A 397 21.50 2.03 8.97
CA PHE A 397 21.65 2.95 7.85
C PHE A 397 22.18 2.21 6.61
N ASN A 398 21.30 1.50 5.95
CA ASN A 398 21.60 0.67 4.78
C ASN A 398 21.36 1.41 3.45
N TRP A 399 21.87 2.61 3.31
CA TRP A 399 21.56 3.52 2.19
C TRP A 399 21.79 2.91 0.79
N LEU A 400 22.83 2.09 0.61
CA LEU A 400 23.13 1.46 -0.68
C LEU A 400 22.22 0.25 -0.95
N SER A 401 22.00 -0.60 0.05
CA SER A 401 21.16 -1.81 -0.09
C SER A 401 19.67 -1.55 0.15
N ALA A 402 19.26 -0.31 0.41
CA ALA A 402 17.86 0.05 0.55
C ALA A 402 17.12 -0.12 -0.78
N THR A 403 15.91 -0.69 -0.74
CA THR A 403 15.05 -0.87 -1.92
C THR A 403 14.83 0.44 -2.68
N GLY A 404 14.61 1.55 -1.96
CA GLY A 404 14.46 2.87 -2.57
C GLY A 404 15.67 3.30 -3.42
N THR A 405 16.88 2.90 -3.05
CA THR A 405 18.09 3.18 -3.86
C THR A 405 18.09 2.37 -5.15
N GLY A 406 17.69 1.10 -5.10
CA GLY A 406 17.50 0.28 -6.30
C GLY A 406 16.45 0.88 -7.24
N CYS A 407 15.31 1.32 -6.70
CA CYS A 407 14.25 2.00 -7.46
C CYS A 407 14.73 3.32 -8.07
N PHE A 408 15.48 4.12 -7.32
CA PHE A 408 16.04 5.38 -7.80
C PHE A 408 17.02 5.18 -8.95
N LEU A 409 17.90 4.20 -8.84
CA LEU A 409 18.84 3.84 -9.92
C LEU A 409 18.10 3.30 -11.15
N ALA A 410 17.08 2.46 -10.94
CA ALA A 410 16.23 1.98 -12.02
C ALA A 410 15.54 3.14 -12.77
N ALA A 411 15.08 4.16 -12.04
CA ALA A 411 14.48 5.37 -12.61
C ALA A 411 15.50 6.15 -13.47
N ILE A 412 16.72 6.36 -12.98
CA ILE A 412 17.79 7.03 -13.75
C ILE A 412 18.11 6.26 -15.00
N VAL A 413 18.35 4.93 -14.91
CA VAL A 413 18.68 4.08 -16.06
C VAL A 413 17.54 4.11 -17.09
N SER A 414 16.30 3.98 -16.63
CA SER A 414 15.12 4.04 -17.51
C SER A 414 15.02 5.37 -18.24
N GLY A 415 15.20 6.48 -17.53
CA GLY A 415 15.12 7.81 -18.14
C GLY A 415 16.22 8.05 -19.18
N LEU A 416 17.46 7.62 -18.89
CA LEU A 416 18.55 7.70 -19.87
C LEU A 416 18.28 6.85 -21.13
N LEU A 417 17.75 5.64 -20.97
CA LEU A 417 17.37 4.77 -22.09
C LEU A 417 16.18 5.32 -22.88
N LEU A 418 15.34 6.13 -22.28
CA LEU A 418 14.24 6.84 -22.94
C LEU A 418 14.68 8.14 -23.60
N GLY A 419 15.96 8.52 -23.49
CA GLY A 419 16.56 9.67 -24.14
C GLY A 419 16.53 10.96 -23.33
N LEU A 420 16.21 10.90 -22.04
CA LEU A 420 16.29 12.06 -21.15
C LEU A 420 17.75 12.36 -20.81
N ASN A 421 18.12 13.64 -20.81
CA ASN A 421 19.42 14.07 -20.34
C ASN A 421 19.46 14.21 -18.81
N PRO A 422 20.66 14.23 -18.17
CA PRO A 422 20.78 14.34 -16.71
C PRO A 422 20.08 15.55 -16.10
N LEU A 423 20.04 16.68 -16.82
CA LEU A 423 19.36 17.89 -16.34
C LEU A 423 17.84 17.74 -16.32
N GLN A 424 17.28 17.06 -17.32
CA GLN A 424 15.85 16.73 -17.36
C GLN A 424 15.49 15.77 -16.23
N LEU A 425 16.31 14.73 -15.99
CA LEU A 425 16.13 13.81 -14.87
C LEU A 425 16.15 14.54 -13.53
N MET A 426 17.10 15.45 -13.32
CA MET A 426 17.17 16.26 -12.09
C MET A 426 15.93 17.15 -11.94
N ARG A 427 15.44 17.76 -13.02
CA ARG A 427 14.22 18.58 -13.01
C ARG A 427 12.98 17.77 -12.65
N ILE A 428 12.81 16.58 -13.23
CA ILE A 428 11.70 15.67 -12.88
C ILE A 428 11.81 15.26 -11.42
N PHE A 429 13.01 14.85 -10.95
CA PHE A 429 13.23 14.48 -9.56
C PHE A 429 12.85 15.61 -8.59
N TRP A 430 13.29 16.85 -8.85
CA TRP A 430 12.97 17.99 -8.01
C TRP A 430 11.47 18.27 -7.97
N ARG A 431 10.79 18.20 -9.12
CA ARG A 431 9.34 18.35 -9.22
C ARG A 431 8.59 17.27 -8.45
N THR A 432 9.03 16.02 -8.56
CA THR A 432 8.50 14.89 -7.77
C THR A 432 8.69 15.13 -6.28
N LEU A 433 9.88 15.52 -5.84
CA LEU A 433 10.20 15.81 -4.44
C LEU A 433 9.29 16.92 -3.87
N VAL A 434 9.15 18.02 -4.60
CA VAL A 434 8.28 19.13 -4.17
C VAL A 434 6.82 18.70 -4.08
N ARG A 435 6.34 17.89 -5.04
CA ARG A 435 4.98 17.33 -5.03
C ARG A 435 4.77 16.40 -3.84
N MET A 436 5.73 15.53 -3.55
CA MET A 436 5.64 14.52 -2.50
C MET A 436 5.97 15.02 -1.09
N ARG A 437 6.49 16.25 -0.93
CA ARG A 437 6.97 16.78 0.37
C ARG A 437 5.97 16.63 1.52
N LEU A 438 4.69 16.90 1.27
CA LEU A 438 3.66 16.81 2.31
C LEU A 438 3.33 15.37 2.69
N ALA A 439 3.36 14.45 1.72
CA ALA A 439 3.20 13.02 1.98
C ALA A 439 4.41 12.49 2.77
N MET A 440 5.63 12.91 2.43
CA MET A 440 6.84 12.54 3.16
C MET A 440 6.81 13.04 4.62
N ILE A 441 6.33 14.27 4.85
CA ILE A 441 6.11 14.80 6.21
C ILE A 441 5.09 13.94 6.94
N ALA A 442 3.95 13.64 6.33
CA ALA A 442 2.91 12.81 6.95
C ALA A 442 3.46 11.44 7.35
N ILE A 443 4.16 10.73 6.45
CA ILE A 443 4.80 9.43 6.72
C ILE A 443 5.78 9.55 7.89
N SER A 444 6.65 10.56 7.88
CA SER A 444 7.66 10.74 8.92
C SER A 444 7.04 10.96 10.30
N PHE A 445 6.03 11.81 10.41
CA PHE A 445 5.35 12.08 11.68
C PHE A 445 4.49 10.91 12.15
N MET A 446 3.87 10.15 11.23
CA MET A 446 3.14 8.91 11.56
C MET A 446 4.08 7.85 12.13
N LEU A 447 5.27 7.67 11.55
CA LEU A 447 6.27 6.78 12.12
C LEU A 447 6.80 7.30 13.46
N GLY A 448 7.02 8.62 13.59
CA GLY A 448 7.34 9.26 14.87
C GLY A 448 6.30 8.95 15.94
N LEU A 449 5.01 9.10 15.61
CA LEU A 449 3.90 8.74 16.50
C LEU A 449 3.94 7.24 16.87
N GLY A 450 4.06 6.34 15.90
CA GLY A 450 4.09 4.89 16.16
C GLY A 450 5.28 4.46 17.03
N TYR A 451 6.44 5.09 16.87
CA TYR A 451 7.58 4.83 17.74
C TYR A 451 7.36 5.39 19.16
N VAL A 452 6.80 6.60 19.29
CA VAL A 452 6.47 7.15 20.62
C VAL A 452 5.46 6.28 21.34
N THR A 453 4.38 5.85 20.69
CA THR A 453 3.36 4.99 21.34
C THR A 453 3.94 3.65 21.75
N ARG A 454 4.82 3.04 20.95
CA ARG A 454 5.52 1.80 21.26
C ARG A 454 6.45 1.94 22.47
N TYR A 455 7.32 2.93 22.45
CA TYR A 455 8.35 3.09 23.49
C TYR A 455 7.80 3.68 24.80
N SER A 456 6.71 4.45 24.75
CA SER A 456 6.04 4.97 25.96
C SER A 456 5.09 3.98 26.61
N GLY A 457 4.66 2.92 25.89
CA GLY A 457 3.69 1.94 26.38
C GLY A 457 2.22 2.33 26.16
N LEU A 458 1.94 3.43 25.43
CA LEU A 458 0.57 3.81 25.09
C LEU A 458 -0.16 2.71 24.32
N ASP A 459 0.50 2.13 23.32
CA ASP A 459 -0.02 1.01 22.53
C ASP A 459 -0.25 -0.25 23.39
N ALA A 460 0.60 -0.48 24.38
CA ALA A 460 0.44 -1.58 25.33
C ALA A 460 -0.83 -1.40 26.20
N VAL A 461 -1.10 -0.18 26.66
CA VAL A 461 -2.34 0.11 27.41
C VAL A 461 -3.58 -0.12 26.56
N LEU A 462 -3.57 0.36 25.32
CA LEU A 462 -4.66 0.11 24.37
C LEU A 462 -4.79 -1.39 24.07
N GLY A 463 -3.66 -2.08 23.84
CA GLY A 463 -3.63 -3.52 23.61
C GLY A 463 -4.23 -4.32 24.77
N LEU A 464 -3.89 -3.98 26.00
CA LEU A 464 -4.48 -4.60 27.20
C LEU A 464 -5.99 -4.34 27.31
N ALA A 465 -6.48 -3.17 26.90
CA ALA A 465 -7.93 -2.92 26.86
C ALA A 465 -8.63 -3.80 25.81
N PHE A 466 -8.03 -3.98 24.62
CA PHE A 466 -8.57 -4.84 23.58
C PHE A 466 -8.57 -6.34 23.92
N THR A 467 -7.74 -6.79 24.86
CA THR A 467 -7.81 -8.19 25.33
C THR A 467 -9.18 -8.58 25.88
N ARG A 468 -9.98 -7.61 26.30
CA ARG A 468 -11.35 -7.84 26.80
C ARG A 468 -12.34 -8.32 25.72
N THR A 469 -12.01 -8.19 24.44
CA THR A 469 -12.81 -8.78 23.35
C THR A 469 -12.69 -10.31 23.30
N GLY A 470 -11.71 -10.87 24.01
CA GLY A 470 -11.53 -12.30 24.18
C GLY A 470 -11.33 -13.03 22.85
N TRP A 471 -12.03 -14.14 22.68
CA TRP A 471 -11.92 -15.00 21.50
C TRP A 471 -12.36 -14.34 20.17
N LEU A 472 -13.15 -13.28 20.24
CA LEU A 472 -13.55 -12.51 19.04
C LEU A 472 -12.48 -11.51 18.56
N TYR A 473 -11.37 -11.38 19.30
CA TYR A 473 -10.32 -10.44 18.94
C TYR A 473 -9.81 -10.59 17.52
N PRO A 474 -9.57 -11.79 16.95
CA PRO A 474 -9.08 -11.89 15.57
C PRO A 474 -10.02 -11.23 14.55
N PHE A 475 -11.33 -11.31 14.78
CA PHE A 475 -12.31 -10.63 13.93
C PHE A 475 -12.26 -9.11 14.12
N PHE A 476 -12.40 -8.61 15.35
CA PHE A 476 -12.42 -7.18 15.61
C PHE A 476 -11.05 -6.52 15.43
N GLY A 477 -9.95 -7.24 15.70
CA GLY A 477 -8.61 -6.77 15.42
C GLY A 477 -8.37 -6.49 13.94
N THR A 478 -9.00 -7.25 13.03
CA THR A 478 -8.99 -6.97 11.59
C THR A 478 -9.66 -5.63 11.28
N PHE A 479 -10.75 -5.29 11.97
CA PHE A 479 -11.43 -3.99 11.81
C PHE A 479 -10.62 -2.81 12.37
N LEU A 480 -9.65 -3.02 13.25
CA LEU A 480 -8.73 -1.94 13.64
C LEU A 480 -7.86 -1.48 12.47
N GLY A 481 -7.34 -2.42 11.69
CA GLY A 481 -6.64 -2.10 10.45
C GLY A 481 -7.55 -1.38 9.44
N TRP A 482 -8.75 -1.90 9.25
CA TRP A 482 -9.79 -1.27 8.43
C TRP A 482 -10.04 0.18 8.84
N LEU A 483 -10.28 0.43 10.12
CA LEU A 483 -10.49 1.77 10.67
C LEU A 483 -9.27 2.68 10.44
N GLY A 484 -8.07 2.13 10.65
CA GLY A 484 -6.82 2.85 10.44
C GLY A 484 -6.71 3.40 9.01
N VAL A 485 -6.97 2.57 8.00
CA VAL A 485 -6.92 3.00 6.60
C VAL A 485 -8.11 3.86 6.23
N ALA A 486 -9.32 3.51 6.65
CA ALA A 486 -10.52 4.30 6.39
C ALA A 486 -10.37 5.77 6.82
N LEU A 487 -9.63 6.00 7.89
CA LEU A 487 -9.39 7.33 8.43
C LEU A 487 -8.10 7.98 7.88
N THR A 488 -7.00 7.25 7.74
CA THR A 488 -5.72 7.83 7.28
C THR A 488 -5.52 7.82 5.78
N GLY A 489 -6.27 7.00 5.04
CA GLY A 489 -6.09 6.77 3.60
C GLY A 489 -4.84 5.96 3.24
N SER A 490 -4.13 5.37 4.22
CA SER A 490 -2.85 4.72 4.00
C SER A 490 -2.66 3.49 4.89
N ASP A 491 -2.44 2.32 4.27
CA ASP A 491 -2.14 1.09 5.00
C ASP A 491 -0.78 1.18 5.73
N THR A 492 0.19 1.89 5.15
CA THR A 492 1.44 2.24 5.81
C THR A 492 1.20 2.97 7.14
N SER A 493 0.32 3.97 7.14
CA SER A 493 -0.03 4.73 8.34
C SER A 493 -0.82 3.91 9.35
N ALA A 494 -1.77 3.09 8.90
CA ALA A 494 -2.54 2.19 9.77
C ALA A 494 -1.64 1.15 10.44
N ASN A 495 -0.68 0.60 9.69
CA ASN A 495 0.31 -0.34 10.22
C ASN A 495 1.24 0.34 11.24
N ALA A 496 1.64 1.59 11.01
CA ALA A 496 2.42 2.36 11.98
C ALA A 496 1.65 2.62 13.28
N LEU A 497 0.33 2.87 13.18
CA LEU A 497 -0.53 3.15 14.34
C LEU A 497 -0.83 1.90 15.15
N PHE A 498 -1.28 0.84 14.51
CA PHE A 498 -1.89 -0.29 15.20
C PHE A 498 -1.04 -1.55 15.20
N GLY A 499 0.05 -1.63 14.42
CA GLY A 499 0.89 -2.83 14.33
C GLY A 499 1.40 -3.31 15.68
N SER A 500 1.97 -2.40 16.48
CA SER A 500 2.48 -2.74 17.81
C SER A 500 1.35 -3.13 18.80
N LEU A 501 0.20 -2.43 18.74
CA LEU A 501 -1.00 -2.78 19.50
C LEU A 501 -1.47 -4.20 19.16
N GLN A 502 -1.59 -4.55 17.88
CA GLN A 502 -1.98 -5.89 17.42
C GLN A 502 -1.04 -6.97 17.99
N ARG A 503 0.27 -6.72 17.93
CA ARG A 503 1.28 -7.62 18.48
C ARG A 503 1.08 -7.86 19.97
N ILE A 504 0.91 -6.81 20.76
CA ILE A 504 0.79 -6.90 22.22
C ILE A 504 -0.50 -7.62 22.61
N THR A 505 -1.62 -7.22 22.00
CA THR A 505 -2.93 -7.83 22.30
C THR A 505 -2.94 -9.32 21.97
N SER A 506 -2.40 -9.69 20.80
CA SER A 506 -2.35 -11.10 20.38
C SER A 506 -1.50 -11.95 21.33
N GLN A 507 -0.34 -11.43 21.76
CA GLN A 507 0.51 -12.11 22.73
C GLN A 507 -0.21 -12.34 24.08
N GLN A 508 -0.97 -11.36 24.55
CA GLN A 508 -1.74 -11.47 25.79
C GLN A 508 -2.91 -12.47 25.69
N LEU A 509 -3.48 -12.63 24.51
CA LEU A 509 -4.57 -13.58 24.23
C LEU A 509 -4.09 -14.98 23.82
N GLY A 510 -2.77 -15.21 23.75
CA GLY A 510 -2.21 -16.47 23.26
C GLY A 510 -2.50 -16.74 21.78
N ILE A 511 -2.74 -15.68 21.01
CA ILE A 511 -2.91 -15.71 19.56
C ILE A 511 -1.58 -15.37 18.91
N ASP A 512 -1.32 -15.92 17.74
CA ASP A 512 -0.08 -15.67 17.02
C ASP A 512 0.06 -14.20 16.63
N PRO A 513 1.16 -13.51 17.02
CA PRO A 513 1.34 -12.10 16.71
C PRO A 513 1.59 -11.82 15.21
N VAL A 514 2.19 -12.77 14.45
CA VAL A 514 2.36 -12.63 13.00
C VAL A 514 1.00 -12.60 12.31
N LEU A 515 0.08 -13.49 12.73
CA LEU A 515 -1.28 -13.51 12.22
C LEU A 515 -1.99 -12.17 12.46
N MET A 516 -1.96 -11.65 13.70
CA MET A 516 -2.74 -10.46 14.03
C MET A 516 -2.14 -9.18 13.45
N CYS A 517 -0.82 -9.09 13.38
CA CYS A 517 -0.17 -7.98 12.68
C CYS A 517 -0.45 -8.02 11.17
N ALA A 518 -0.43 -9.20 10.54
CA ALA A 518 -0.84 -9.37 9.15
C ALA A 518 -2.33 -9.04 8.93
N ALA A 519 -3.19 -9.40 9.88
CA ALA A 519 -4.62 -9.07 9.86
C ALA A 519 -4.88 -7.56 9.91
N ASN A 520 -4.00 -6.79 10.56
CA ASN A 520 -4.07 -5.32 10.53
C ASN A 520 -3.97 -4.79 9.10
N SER A 521 -2.95 -5.19 8.36
CA SER A 521 -2.76 -4.80 6.96
C SER A 521 -3.88 -5.38 6.07
N ALA A 522 -4.22 -6.67 6.24
CA ALA A 522 -5.26 -7.32 5.43
C ALA A 522 -6.67 -6.71 5.67
N GLY A 523 -6.98 -6.28 6.87
CA GLY A 523 -8.20 -5.51 7.17
C GLY A 523 -8.10 -4.09 6.62
N GLY A 524 -6.92 -3.49 6.74
CA GLY A 524 -6.60 -2.15 6.26
C GLY A 524 -6.93 -1.96 4.78
N VAL A 525 -6.57 -2.92 3.95
CA VAL A 525 -6.82 -2.83 2.50
C VAL A 525 -8.31 -2.70 2.16
N MET A 526 -9.21 -3.28 2.98
CA MET A 526 -10.66 -3.13 2.80
C MET A 526 -11.14 -1.73 3.19
N GLY A 527 -10.45 -1.05 4.12
CA GLY A 527 -10.70 0.35 4.50
C GLY A 527 -10.40 1.35 3.39
N LYS A 528 -9.58 0.97 2.41
CA LYS A 528 -9.19 1.83 1.28
C LYS A 528 -10.37 2.30 0.43
N MET A 529 -11.45 1.52 0.34
CA MET A 529 -12.66 1.93 -0.38
C MET A 529 -13.33 3.18 0.21
N VAL A 530 -13.26 3.34 1.52
CA VAL A 530 -14.05 4.34 2.28
C VAL A 530 -13.19 5.49 2.79
N ASP A 531 -11.90 5.50 2.51
CA ASP A 531 -11.05 6.60 2.93
C ASP A 531 -11.37 7.90 2.17
N ALA A 532 -11.42 8.99 2.91
CA ALA A 532 -11.78 10.30 2.38
C ALA A 532 -10.80 10.76 1.28
N GLN A 533 -9.52 10.41 1.37
CA GLN A 533 -8.52 10.80 0.38
C GLN A 533 -8.75 10.09 -0.96
N SER A 534 -8.95 8.77 -0.95
CA SER A 534 -9.20 8.00 -2.16
C SER A 534 -10.52 8.39 -2.82
N ILE A 535 -11.57 8.65 -2.02
CA ILE A 535 -12.85 9.12 -2.54
C ILE A 535 -12.69 10.51 -3.20
N THR A 536 -11.99 11.45 -2.55
CA THR A 536 -11.74 12.77 -3.13
C THR A 536 -10.93 12.68 -4.43
N ILE A 537 -9.92 11.79 -4.48
CA ILE A 537 -9.13 11.55 -5.69
C ILE A 537 -10.01 10.93 -6.79
N ALA A 538 -10.85 9.95 -6.43
CA ALA A 538 -11.78 9.31 -7.36
C ALA A 538 -12.76 10.33 -7.96
N THR A 539 -13.37 11.17 -7.12
CA THR A 539 -14.33 12.20 -7.56
C THR A 539 -13.68 13.25 -8.44
N ALA A 540 -12.46 13.69 -8.09
CA ALA A 540 -11.72 14.65 -8.91
C ALA A 540 -11.33 14.06 -10.28
N ALA A 541 -10.87 12.81 -10.33
CA ALA A 541 -10.45 12.14 -11.56
C ALA A 541 -11.63 11.76 -12.48
N THR A 542 -12.83 11.67 -11.93
CA THR A 542 -14.03 11.24 -12.67
C THR A 542 -15.09 12.35 -12.78
N GLU A 543 -14.72 13.61 -12.54
CA GLU A 543 -15.62 14.79 -12.64
C GLU A 543 -16.87 14.68 -11.74
N GLN A 544 -16.73 14.01 -10.58
CA GLN A 544 -17.80 13.80 -9.59
C GLN A 544 -17.60 14.62 -8.30
N VAL A 545 -16.86 15.73 -8.37
CA VAL A 545 -16.63 16.61 -7.22
C VAL A 545 -17.96 17.08 -6.65
N GLY A 546 -18.13 16.93 -5.32
CA GLY A 546 -19.39 17.20 -4.62
C GLY A 546 -20.28 15.95 -4.40
N ASN A 547 -19.99 14.83 -5.06
CA ASN A 547 -20.71 13.56 -4.92
C ASN A 547 -20.03 12.56 -3.98
N GLU A 548 -19.02 13.01 -3.20
CA GLU A 548 -18.21 12.18 -2.31
C GLU A 548 -19.09 11.36 -1.35
N GLY A 549 -20.12 11.99 -0.80
CA GLY A 549 -21.04 11.34 0.12
C GLY A 549 -21.90 10.22 -0.52
N ILE A 550 -22.22 10.33 -1.80
CA ILE A 550 -22.99 9.31 -2.52
C ILE A 550 -22.08 8.11 -2.79
N ILE A 551 -20.85 8.35 -3.26
CA ILE A 551 -19.85 7.31 -3.50
C ILE A 551 -19.50 6.60 -2.20
N PHE A 552 -19.27 7.35 -1.11
CA PHE A 552 -19.01 6.78 0.21
C PHE A 552 -20.13 5.82 0.65
N ARG A 553 -21.38 6.23 0.58
CA ARG A 553 -22.52 5.38 0.97
C ARG A 553 -22.61 4.11 0.14
N PHE A 554 -22.28 4.20 -1.14
CA PHE A 554 -22.28 3.05 -2.03
C PHE A 554 -21.18 2.05 -1.66
N VAL A 555 -19.92 2.50 -1.51
CA VAL A 555 -18.79 1.61 -1.26
C VAL A 555 -18.69 1.13 0.19
N ALA A 556 -19.29 1.83 1.17
CA ALA A 556 -19.17 1.53 2.59
C ALA A 556 -19.62 0.10 2.94
N TRP A 557 -20.77 -0.34 2.43
CA TRP A 557 -21.27 -1.69 2.69
C TRP A 557 -20.41 -2.77 2.05
N HIS A 558 -19.86 -2.50 0.86
CA HIS A 558 -18.90 -3.41 0.20
C HIS A 558 -17.63 -3.55 1.04
N SER A 559 -17.14 -2.44 1.56
CA SER A 559 -15.96 -2.38 2.41
C SER A 559 -16.14 -3.19 3.71
N VAL A 560 -17.25 -2.96 4.43
CA VAL A 560 -17.57 -3.70 5.66
C VAL A 560 -17.77 -5.19 5.37
N ALA A 561 -18.48 -5.55 4.30
CA ALA A 561 -18.69 -6.94 3.92
C ALA A 561 -17.38 -7.67 3.62
N LEU A 562 -16.50 -7.07 2.83
CA LEU A 562 -15.18 -7.66 2.50
C LEU A 562 -14.27 -7.72 3.73
N CYS A 563 -14.28 -6.69 4.59
CA CYS A 563 -13.54 -6.73 5.86
C CYS A 563 -14.05 -7.85 6.79
N SER A 564 -15.38 -8.10 6.81
CA SER A 564 -15.97 -9.21 7.57
C SER A 564 -15.51 -10.57 7.04
N ILE A 565 -15.37 -10.72 5.72
CA ILE A 565 -14.80 -11.92 5.11
C ILE A 565 -13.35 -12.11 5.55
N VAL A 566 -12.53 -11.05 5.49
CA VAL A 566 -11.13 -11.09 5.98
C VAL A 566 -11.08 -11.45 7.46
N GLY A 567 -11.89 -10.81 8.30
CA GLY A 567 -11.96 -11.11 9.73
C GLY A 567 -12.35 -12.56 10.02
N THR A 568 -13.25 -13.13 9.21
CA THR A 568 -13.62 -14.56 9.30
C THR A 568 -12.45 -15.46 8.91
N ILE A 569 -11.72 -15.14 7.85
CA ILE A 569 -10.51 -15.87 7.44
C ILE A 569 -9.45 -15.83 8.55
N VAL A 570 -9.25 -14.66 9.18
CA VAL A 570 -8.32 -14.50 10.30
C VAL A 570 -8.75 -15.34 11.50
N MET A 571 -10.05 -15.42 11.82
CA MET A 571 -10.60 -16.32 12.84
C MET A 571 -10.29 -17.80 12.54
N LEU A 572 -10.44 -18.22 11.28
CA LEU A 572 -10.10 -19.59 10.88
C LEU A 572 -8.61 -19.88 11.09
N TYR A 573 -7.71 -18.95 10.72
CA TYR A 573 -6.28 -19.11 11.01
C TYR A 573 -5.97 -19.10 12.50
N ALA A 574 -6.63 -18.24 13.28
CA ALA A 574 -6.39 -18.14 14.73
C ALA A 574 -6.74 -19.43 15.48
N TYR A 575 -7.78 -20.15 15.05
CA TYR A 575 -8.33 -21.26 15.84
C TYR A 575 -8.27 -22.63 15.16
N ILE A 576 -8.41 -22.69 13.83
CA ILE A 576 -8.48 -23.96 13.09
C ILE A 576 -7.16 -24.24 12.38
N PHE A 577 -6.63 -23.27 11.63
CA PHE A 577 -5.46 -23.45 10.76
C PHE A 577 -4.18 -22.86 11.35
N ARG A 578 -3.98 -22.97 12.67
CA ARG A 578 -2.82 -22.39 13.38
C ARG A 578 -1.47 -22.82 12.80
N SER A 579 -1.35 -24.06 12.36
CA SER A 579 -0.12 -24.59 11.77
C SER A 579 0.25 -23.97 10.43
N LEU A 580 -0.67 -23.24 9.81
CA LEU A 580 -0.41 -22.54 8.55
C LEU A 580 0.10 -21.10 8.75
N VAL A 581 0.24 -20.62 9.99
CA VAL A 581 0.89 -19.34 10.25
C VAL A 581 2.40 -19.50 10.07
N PRO A 582 3.06 -18.65 9.25
CA PRO A 582 4.48 -18.80 8.95
C PRO A 582 5.37 -18.41 10.13
N HIS A 583 6.43 -19.18 10.35
CA HIS A 583 7.47 -18.91 11.34
C HIS A 583 8.84 -19.21 10.75
N GLY A 584 9.72 -18.20 10.74
CA GLY A 584 11.10 -18.37 10.34
C GLY A 584 11.28 -18.75 8.86
N LEU A 585 10.38 -18.31 7.98
CA LEU A 585 10.53 -18.48 6.55
C LEU A 585 11.76 -17.71 6.08
N THR A 586 12.87 -18.43 5.88
CA THR A 586 14.04 -17.89 5.20
C THR A 586 13.90 -18.16 3.72
N PHE A 587 13.61 -17.12 2.94
CA PHE A 587 13.62 -17.20 1.49
C PHE A 587 15.06 -17.30 0.99
N VAL A 588 15.29 -18.26 0.14
CA VAL A 588 16.51 -18.51 -0.60
C VAL A 588 17.77 -18.46 0.29
N LYS A 589 18.13 -19.61 0.84
CA LYS A 589 19.48 -19.83 1.38
C LYS A 589 20.53 -19.69 0.29
#